data_822113b8c0163db33a3cbe32ac5638d2
#
_entry.id   822113b8c0163db33a3cbe32ac5638d2
#
_cell.length_a   1.000
_cell.length_b   1.000
_cell.length_c   1.000
_cell.angle_alpha   90.00
_cell.angle_beta   90.00
_cell.angle_gamma   90.00
#
_symmetry.space_group_name_H-M   'P 1'
#
loop_
_entity.id
_entity.type
_entity.pdbx_description
1 polymer ?
#
loop_
_entity_poly.entity_id
_entity_poly.type
_entity_poly.pdbx_seq_one_letter_code
_entity_poly.pdbx_strand_id
1 'polypeptide(L)'
;MNLPSYNIRQLLEAGVHFGHQTHRWNPLMDEYIYGSRNGIHILDLTQTLTMLDTALSEIHKLVARGGSVLFVGTKRQAQQSIAEAASKCAQYYINYRWLGGT
;
A
#
# COMPACT_ATOMS: atom_id res chain seq x y z
N MET A 1 -20.40 -8.71 -0.84
CA MET A 1 -19.27 -8.52 0.08
C MET A 1 -19.01 -7.03 0.28
N ASN A 2 -18.91 -6.62 1.53
CA ASN A 2 -18.60 -5.23 1.82
C ASN A 2 -17.09 -4.99 1.78
N LEU A 3 -16.69 -3.87 1.19
CA LEU A 3 -15.29 -3.46 1.23
C LEU A 3 -14.89 -3.06 2.65
N PRO A 4 -13.59 -3.21 3.01
CA PRO A 4 -13.13 -2.77 4.31
C PRO A 4 -13.42 -1.28 4.54
N SER A 5 -13.77 -0.96 5.77
CA SER A 5 -14.00 0.43 6.18
C SER A 5 -12.80 0.95 6.94
N TYR A 6 -12.30 2.10 6.55
CA TYR A 6 -11.15 2.75 7.18
C TYR A 6 -11.26 4.26 6.99
N ASN A 7 -10.46 5.00 7.76
CA ASN A 7 -10.46 6.46 7.71
C ASN A 7 -9.04 7.02 7.80
N ILE A 8 -8.92 8.32 7.65
CA ILE A 8 -7.61 9.02 7.68
C ILE A 8 -6.90 8.78 9.01
N ARG A 9 -7.63 8.77 10.12
CA ARG A 9 -7.04 8.55 11.44
C ARG A 9 -6.33 7.20 11.53
N GLN A 10 -6.96 6.15 11.01
CA GLN A 10 -6.37 4.82 10.99
C GLN A 10 -5.13 4.76 10.11
N LEU A 11 -5.13 5.46 8.97
CA LEU A 11 -3.95 5.55 8.11
C LEU A 11 -2.81 6.28 8.82
N LEU A 12 -3.11 7.35 9.55
CA LEU A 12 -2.10 8.07 10.34
C LEU A 12 -1.50 7.19 11.43
N GLU A 13 -2.34 6.45 12.15
CA GLU A 13 -1.90 5.53 13.20
C GLU A 13 -0.97 4.45 12.65
N ALA A 14 -1.21 3.99 11.43
CA ALA A 14 -0.38 3.00 10.76
C ALA A 14 0.92 3.59 10.18
N GLY A 15 1.11 4.91 10.22
CA GLY A 15 2.31 5.55 9.69
C GLY A 15 2.35 5.66 8.18
N VAL A 16 1.23 5.52 7.50
CA VAL A 16 1.15 5.52 6.03
C VAL A 16 1.55 6.87 5.42
N HIS A 17 1.48 7.94 6.20
CA HIS A 17 1.80 9.30 5.75
C HIS A 17 3.31 9.56 5.62
N PHE A 18 4.17 8.70 6.17
CA PHE A 18 5.61 8.90 6.08
C PHE A 18 6.13 8.49 4.71
N GLY A 19 6.77 9.43 4.03
CA GLY A 19 7.45 9.17 2.78
C GLY A 19 8.96 9.02 2.96
N HIS A 20 9.69 9.20 1.88
CA HIS A 20 11.15 9.18 1.91
C HIS A 20 11.72 10.47 2.51
N GLN A 21 13.00 10.40 2.89
CA GLN A 21 13.75 11.63 3.22
C GLN A 21 13.69 12.58 2.03
N THR A 22 13.65 13.88 2.30
CA THR A 22 13.42 14.88 1.23
C THR A 22 14.40 14.79 0.08
N HIS A 23 15.68 14.47 0.36
CA HIS A 23 16.71 14.37 -0.67
C HIS A 23 16.59 13.12 -1.57
N ARG A 24 15.72 12.17 -1.21
CA ARG A 24 15.50 10.94 -1.96
C ARG A 24 14.19 10.93 -2.74
N TRP A 25 13.52 12.05 -2.81
CA TRP A 25 12.22 12.09 -3.44
C TRP A 25 12.30 11.99 -4.95
N ASN A 26 11.22 11.50 -5.54
CA ASN A 26 11.01 11.58 -6.98
C ASN A 26 10.08 12.77 -7.24
N PRO A 27 10.50 13.76 -8.04
CA PRO A 27 9.67 14.94 -8.31
C PRO A 27 8.29 14.62 -8.89
N LEU A 28 8.12 13.47 -9.54
CA LEU A 28 6.82 13.05 -10.05
C LEU A 28 5.80 12.78 -8.94
N MET A 29 6.25 12.63 -7.70
CA MET A 29 5.38 12.46 -6.55
C MET A 29 4.91 13.76 -5.92
N ASP A 30 5.33 14.91 -6.45
CA ASP A 30 5.05 16.22 -5.85
C ASP A 30 3.55 16.43 -5.56
N GLU A 31 2.69 16.05 -6.49
CA GLU A 31 1.25 16.22 -6.33
C GLU A 31 0.62 15.38 -5.20
N TYR A 32 1.35 14.36 -4.72
CA TYR A 32 0.88 13.48 -3.65
C TYR A 32 1.51 13.80 -2.30
N ILE A 33 2.40 14.77 -2.25
CA ILE A 33 3.11 15.16 -1.04
C ILE A 33 2.45 16.38 -0.43
N TYR A 34 2.03 16.24 0.84
CA TYR A 34 1.44 17.35 1.59
C TYR A 34 2.49 18.39 1.97
N GLY A 35 3.65 17.95 2.40
CA GLY A 35 4.74 18.81 2.83
C GLY A 35 5.89 18.00 3.37
N SER A 36 6.78 18.63 4.14
CA SER A 36 7.89 17.93 4.77
C SER A 36 7.97 18.31 6.24
N ARG A 37 8.46 17.37 7.06
CA ARG A 37 8.66 17.59 8.48
C ARG A 37 9.87 16.77 8.94
N ASN A 38 10.80 17.43 9.63
CA ASN A 38 12.03 16.80 10.08
C ASN A 38 12.81 16.11 8.96
N GLY A 39 12.84 16.72 7.78
CA GLY A 39 13.56 16.17 6.63
C GLY A 39 12.90 15.00 5.95
N ILE A 40 11.64 14.69 6.28
CA ILE A 40 10.86 13.61 5.69
C ILE A 40 9.63 14.19 5.01
N HIS A 41 9.35 13.76 3.78
CA HIS A 41 8.12 14.12 3.09
C HIS A 41 6.92 13.45 3.75
N ILE A 42 5.82 14.18 3.83
CA ILE A 42 4.56 13.69 4.38
C ILE A 42 3.56 13.57 3.23
N LEU A 43 3.01 12.40 3.04
CA LEU A 43 2.03 12.14 1.98
C LEU A 43 0.68 12.75 2.32
N ASP A 44 -0.04 13.20 1.29
CA ASP A 44 -1.39 13.73 1.43
C ASP A 44 -2.38 12.56 1.54
N LEU A 45 -2.82 12.27 2.75
CA LEU A 45 -3.71 11.14 3.01
C LEU A 45 -5.13 11.32 2.47
N THR A 46 -5.56 12.54 2.18
CA THR A 46 -6.88 12.73 1.56
C THR A 46 -6.89 12.12 0.16
N GLN A 47 -5.80 12.28 -0.58
CA GLN A 47 -5.64 11.64 -1.88
C GLN A 47 -5.43 10.13 -1.73
N THR A 48 -4.61 9.70 -0.76
CA THR A 48 -4.35 8.28 -0.49
C THR A 48 -5.65 7.54 -0.19
N LEU A 49 -6.52 8.12 0.62
CA LEU A 49 -7.80 7.50 0.98
C LEU A 49 -8.65 7.22 -0.25
N THR A 50 -8.78 8.20 -1.14
CA THR A 50 -9.55 8.05 -2.38
C THR A 50 -8.91 7.02 -3.32
N MET A 51 -7.60 7.06 -3.47
CA MET A 51 -6.88 6.13 -4.34
C MET A 51 -6.91 4.69 -3.80
N LEU A 52 -6.86 4.53 -2.49
CA LEU A 52 -6.99 3.21 -1.85
C LEU A 52 -8.38 2.63 -2.07
N ASP A 53 -9.43 3.44 -1.95
CA ASP A 53 -10.80 3.02 -2.26
C ASP A 53 -10.90 2.50 -3.70
N THR A 54 -10.32 3.22 -4.64
CA THR A 54 -10.30 2.81 -6.06
C THR A 54 -9.56 1.48 -6.23
N ALA A 55 -8.40 1.34 -5.60
CA ALA A 55 -7.60 0.11 -5.68
C ALA A 55 -8.35 -1.09 -5.11
N LEU A 56 -8.98 -0.93 -3.96
CA LEU A 56 -9.76 -2.01 -3.33
C LEU A 56 -10.96 -2.40 -4.19
N SER A 57 -11.63 -1.43 -4.81
CA SER A 57 -12.73 -1.69 -5.72
C SER A 57 -12.29 -2.51 -6.93
N GLU A 58 -11.14 -2.18 -7.52
CA GLU A 58 -10.58 -2.92 -8.65
C GLU A 58 -10.18 -4.35 -8.27
N ILE A 59 -9.59 -4.53 -7.11
CA ILE A 59 -9.24 -5.86 -6.59
C ILE A 59 -10.51 -6.70 -6.38
N HIS A 60 -11.53 -6.10 -5.80
CA HIS A 60 -12.82 -6.77 -5.57
C HIS A 60 -13.43 -7.26 -6.89
N LYS A 61 -13.43 -6.41 -7.91
CA LYS A 61 -13.95 -6.77 -9.25
C LYS A 61 -13.14 -7.90 -9.88
N LEU A 62 -11.81 -7.85 -9.74
CA LEU A 62 -10.93 -8.87 -10.29
C LEU A 62 -11.19 -10.23 -9.65
N VAL A 63 -11.26 -10.29 -8.33
CA VAL A 63 -11.48 -11.54 -7.60
C VAL A 63 -12.87 -12.08 -7.85
N ALA A 64 -13.88 -11.22 -7.95
CA ALA A 64 -15.25 -11.61 -8.25
C ALA A 64 -15.37 -12.30 -9.62
N ARG A 65 -14.45 -11.99 -10.55
CA ARG A 65 -14.41 -12.62 -11.88
C ARG A 65 -13.51 -13.85 -11.93
N GLY A 66 -13.06 -14.34 -10.78
CA GLY A 66 -12.17 -15.51 -10.69
C GLY A 66 -10.69 -15.20 -10.85
N GLY A 67 -10.30 -13.92 -10.85
CA GLY A 67 -8.90 -13.54 -10.89
C GLY A 67 -8.16 -13.81 -9.58
N SER A 68 -6.84 -13.79 -9.63
CA SER A 68 -5.97 -14.01 -8.48
C SER A 68 -5.13 -12.78 -8.19
N VAL A 69 -4.68 -12.66 -6.95
CA VAL A 69 -3.83 -11.56 -6.50
C VAL A 69 -2.51 -12.12 -6.03
N LEU A 70 -1.41 -11.49 -6.44
CA LEU A 70 -0.09 -11.79 -5.92
C LEU A 70 0.30 -10.67 -4.94
N PHE A 71 0.42 -11.01 -3.68
CA PHE A 71 0.89 -10.08 -2.67
C PHE A 71 2.42 -10.04 -2.69
N VAL A 72 2.99 -8.85 -2.75
CA VAL A 72 4.44 -8.67 -2.74
C VAL A 72 4.83 -7.80 -1.56
N GLY A 73 5.67 -8.32 -0.69
CA GLY A 73 6.16 -7.59 0.46
C GLY A 73 7.54 -8.09 0.84
N THR A 74 8.55 -7.63 0.12
CA THR A 74 9.94 -8.07 0.32
C THR A 74 10.65 -7.27 1.39
N LYS A 75 10.12 -6.12 1.77
CA LYS A 75 10.68 -5.33 2.86
C LYS A 75 10.53 -6.10 4.17
N ARG A 76 11.58 -6.09 4.99
CA ARG A 76 11.62 -6.88 6.22
C ARG A 76 10.42 -6.64 7.13
N GLN A 77 10.00 -5.37 7.27
CA GLN A 77 8.86 -5.01 8.11
C GLN A 77 7.52 -5.52 7.57
N ALA A 78 7.44 -5.81 6.28
CA ALA A 78 6.20 -6.23 5.62
C ALA A 78 6.08 -7.75 5.48
N GLN A 79 7.17 -8.49 5.60
CA GLN A 79 7.21 -9.93 5.26
C GLN A 79 6.14 -10.75 5.97
N GLN A 80 6.02 -10.59 7.27
CA GLN A 80 5.06 -11.37 8.05
C GLN A 80 3.62 -10.98 7.76
N SER A 81 3.35 -9.67 7.67
CA SER A 81 2.01 -9.16 7.36
C SER A 81 1.52 -9.64 6.00
N ILE A 82 2.40 -9.66 5.00
CA ILE A 82 2.09 -10.13 3.65
C ILE A 82 1.74 -11.62 3.66
N ALA A 83 2.53 -12.44 4.33
CA ALA A 83 2.28 -13.87 4.41
C ALA A 83 0.94 -14.17 5.11
N GLU A 84 0.69 -13.50 6.21
CA GLU A 84 -0.55 -13.69 6.98
C GLU A 84 -1.78 -13.25 6.18
N ALA A 85 -1.72 -12.06 5.57
CA ALA A 85 -2.85 -11.52 4.81
C ALA A 85 -3.17 -12.39 3.60
N ALA A 86 -2.15 -12.79 2.83
CA ALA A 86 -2.35 -13.63 1.65
C ALA A 86 -2.90 -15.00 2.03
N SER A 87 -2.39 -15.58 3.11
CA SER A 87 -2.85 -16.89 3.58
C SER A 87 -4.30 -16.87 4.03
N LYS A 88 -4.73 -15.79 4.69
CA LYS A 88 -6.12 -15.64 5.14
C LYS A 88 -7.13 -15.62 3.99
N CYS A 89 -6.75 -15.07 2.85
CA CYS A 89 -7.64 -15.00 1.69
C CYS A 89 -7.28 -16.00 0.59
N ALA A 90 -6.39 -16.94 0.88
CA ALA A 90 -5.97 -18.01 -0.05
C ALA A 90 -5.40 -17.45 -1.36
N GLN A 91 -4.62 -16.38 -1.26
CA GLN A 91 -3.95 -15.78 -2.41
C GLN A 91 -2.44 -16.06 -2.35
N TYR A 92 -1.77 -15.80 -3.46
CA TYR A 92 -0.33 -16.02 -3.58
C TYR A 92 0.46 -14.88 -2.94
N TYR A 93 1.70 -15.15 -2.51
CA TYR A 93 2.55 -14.09 -2.00
C TYR A 93 4.04 -14.36 -2.28
N ILE A 94 4.80 -13.26 -2.36
CA ILE A 94 6.26 -13.27 -2.39
C ILE A 94 6.71 -12.30 -1.29
N ASN A 95 7.39 -12.82 -0.28
CA ASN A 95 7.87 -12.02 0.84
C ASN A 95 9.36 -12.17 1.12
N TYR A 96 10.08 -12.75 0.17
CA TYR A 96 11.54 -12.82 0.22
C TYR A 96 12.13 -11.83 -0.77
N ARG A 97 13.10 -12.28 -1.55
CA ARG A 97 13.73 -11.45 -2.57
C ARG A 97 12.93 -11.51 -3.86
N TRP A 98 12.63 -10.34 -4.41
CA TRP A 98 12.04 -10.25 -5.74
C TRP A 98 13.14 -10.40 -6.78
N LEU A 99 13.01 -11.38 -7.65
CA LEU A 99 13.91 -11.57 -8.78
C LEU A 99 13.23 -11.00 -10.03
N GLY A 100 13.86 -10.04 -10.67
CA GLY A 100 13.31 -9.42 -11.87
C GLY A 100 12.98 -10.45 -12.95
N GLY A 101 11.84 -10.28 -13.61
CA GLY A 101 11.42 -11.13 -14.72
C GLY A 101 10.71 -12.42 -14.32
N THR A 102 10.41 -12.61 -13.04
CA THR A 102 9.66 -13.80 -12.58
C THR A 102 8.22 -13.49 -12.28
#